data_efa70ca2b801ea47f5b4851dbda428ed
#
_entry.id   efa70ca2b801ea47f5b4851dbda428ed
#
_cell.length_a   1.000
_cell.length_b   1.000
_cell.length_c   1.000
_cell.angle_alpha   90.00
_cell.angle_beta   90.00
_cell.angle_gamma   90.00
#
_symmetry.space_group_name_H-M   'P 1'
#
loop_
_entity.id
_entity.type
_entity.pdbx_description
1 polymer ?
#
loop_
_entity_poly.entity_id
_entity_poly.type
_entity_poly.pdbx_seq_one_letter_code
_entity_poly.pdbx_strand_id
1 'polypeptide(L)'
;TISNFKIEMETVPESEYHLYDGVCVDGQHRTVALMFPDMEAEPSYIEVEIPEGMDVLQYIALRNNGKPWKNDDFYNSKIPTNDEHTDHILSKREEKFITAFLMNVYTFGTSSLTPKQMKALQQGYKTMDDFKRIQLSKATETIGDAICQICKEHPFLTTDELNGRLGARLKAFYKNHDSDLSKVEQVLNAINKTNWEKYFIAAKGHSMEAKAYEEAFNSVLADLKQ
;
A
#
# COMPACT_ATOMS: atom_id res chain seq x y z
N THR A 1 -1.09 -26.09 -4.89
CA THR A 1 -1.87 -25.60 -3.74
C THR A 1 -3.26 -26.22 -3.73
N ILE A 2 -4.03 -26.12 -4.83
CA ILE A 2 -5.39 -26.69 -4.94
C ILE A 2 -5.36 -28.22 -4.83
N SER A 3 -4.38 -28.88 -5.47
CA SER A 3 -4.24 -30.35 -5.40
C SER A 3 -3.98 -30.85 -3.99
N ASN A 4 -3.15 -30.14 -3.22
CA ASN A 4 -2.91 -30.49 -1.81
C ASN A 4 -4.16 -30.26 -0.96
N PHE A 5 -4.93 -29.22 -1.26
CA PHE A 5 -6.20 -28.92 -0.59
C PHE A 5 -7.25 -30.00 -0.84
N LYS A 6 -7.32 -30.52 -2.07
CA LYS A 6 -8.20 -31.64 -2.43
C LYS A 6 -7.89 -32.88 -1.57
N ILE A 7 -6.61 -33.22 -1.39
CA ILE A 7 -6.17 -34.33 -0.55
C ILE A 7 -6.60 -34.11 0.92
N GLU A 8 -6.42 -32.89 1.44
CA GLU A 8 -6.84 -32.54 2.80
C GLU A 8 -8.36 -32.70 3.00
N MET A 9 -9.16 -32.30 2.00
CA MET A 9 -10.61 -32.44 2.06
C MET A 9 -11.08 -33.90 1.99
N GLU A 10 -10.42 -34.74 1.22
CA GLU A 10 -10.71 -36.17 1.19
C GLU A 10 -10.45 -36.86 2.54
N THR A 11 -9.51 -36.32 3.33
CA THR A 11 -9.19 -36.82 4.68
C THR A 11 -10.04 -36.20 5.79
N VAL A 12 -10.69 -35.04 5.54
CA VAL A 12 -11.54 -34.30 6.49
C VAL A 12 -12.85 -33.90 5.79
N PRO A 13 -13.74 -34.84 5.49
CA PRO A 13 -14.93 -34.58 4.67
C PRO A 13 -15.97 -33.69 5.35
N GLU A 14 -15.96 -33.55 6.67
CA GLU A 14 -16.90 -32.74 7.47
C GLU A 14 -16.41 -31.31 7.72
N SER A 15 -15.57 -30.77 6.82
CA SER A 15 -15.12 -29.38 6.96
C SER A 15 -16.27 -28.39 6.77
N GLU A 16 -16.50 -27.55 7.75
CA GLU A 16 -17.51 -26.51 7.69
C GLU A 16 -17.04 -25.30 6.87
N TYR A 17 -17.97 -24.68 6.15
CA TYR A 17 -17.78 -23.42 5.45
C TYR A 17 -18.46 -22.29 6.20
N HIS A 18 -17.87 -21.15 6.25
CA HIS A 18 -18.49 -19.97 6.84
C HIS A 18 -19.07 -19.09 5.73
N LEU A 19 -20.36 -18.83 5.80
CA LEU A 19 -21.07 -17.96 4.88
C LEU A 19 -21.59 -16.71 5.61
N TYR A 20 -21.59 -15.61 4.89
CA TYR A 20 -22.24 -14.38 5.29
C TYR A 20 -23.02 -13.84 4.08
N ASP A 21 -24.34 -13.66 4.23
CA ASP A 21 -25.24 -13.22 3.16
C ASP A 21 -25.03 -14.02 1.84
N GLY A 22 -24.84 -15.33 1.95
CA GLY A 22 -24.57 -16.23 0.84
C GLY A 22 -23.14 -16.15 0.26
N VAL A 23 -22.27 -15.31 0.83
CA VAL A 23 -20.86 -15.18 0.41
C VAL A 23 -19.95 -16.06 1.30
N CYS A 24 -19.11 -16.86 0.69
CA CYS A 24 -18.15 -17.68 1.42
C CYS A 24 -17.05 -16.82 2.04
N VAL A 25 -17.10 -16.61 3.34
CA VAL A 25 -16.11 -15.77 4.08
C VAL A 25 -14.98 -16.61 4.71
N ASP A 26 -15.13 -17.92 4.81
CA ASP A 26 -14.07 -18.88 5.14
C ASP A 26 -14.34 -20.19 4.40
N GLY A 27 -13.26 -20.88 4.02
CA GLY A 27 -13.37 -22.13 3.25
C GLY A 27 -13.31 -21.97 1.72
N GLN A 28 -12.92 -20.80 1.19
CA GLN A 28 -12.89 -20.52 -0.26
C GLN A 28 -12.08 -21.57 -1.04
N HIS A 29 -10.92 -21.98 -0.52
CA HIS A 29 -10.10 -23.02 -1.18
C HIS A 29 -10.80 -24.38 -1.17
N ARG A 30 -11.52 -24.71 -0.09
CA ARG A 30 -12.33 -25.93 0.01
C ARG A 30 -13.46 -25.89 -1.00
N THR A 31 -14.15 -24.76 -1.12
CA THR A 31 -15.20 -24.56 -2.12
C THR A 31 -14.67 -24.82 -3.54
N VAL A 32 -13.48 -24.25 -3.87
CA VAL A 32 -12.86 -24.49 -5.19
C VAL A 32 -12.48 -25.95 -5.36
N ALA A 33 -11.99 -26.63 -4.32
CA ALA A 33 -11.64 -28.05 -4.39
C ALA A 33 -12.86 -28.92 -4.71
N LEU A 34 -14.05 -28.60 -4.19
CA LEU A 34 -15.29 -29.29 -4.51
C LEU A 34 -15.78 -29.13 -5.97
N MET A 35 -15.26 -28.15 -6.70
CA MET A 35 -15.56 -27.98 -8.12
C MET A 35 -14.84 -29.01 -9.03
N PHE A 36 -13.92 -29.79 -8.48
CA PHE A 36 -13.27 -30.86 -9.22
C PHE A 36 -14.20 -32.10 -9.33
N PRO A 37 -14.33 -32.70 -10.52
CA PRO A 37 -15.36 -33.70 -10.80
C PRO A 37 -15.22 -35.00 -10.00
N ASP A 38 -14.08 -35.26 -9.38
CA ASP A 38 -13.84 -36.49 -8.60
C ASP A 38 -14.15 -36.33 -7.09
N MET A 39 -14.71 -35.17 -6.68
CA MET A 39 -15.06 -34.92 -5.30
C MET A 39 -16.54 -35.23 -5.07
N GLU A 40 -16.84 -36.25 -4.27
CA GLU A 40 -18.22 -36.65 -3.91
C GLU A 40 -18.68 -36.09 -2.55
N ALA A 41 -17.96 -35.13 -1.97
CA ALA A 41 -18.29 -34.56 -0.68
C ALA A 41 -19.40 -33.48 -0.79
N GLU A 42 -20.46 -33.65 0.01
CA GLU A 42 -21.44 -32.58 0.19
C GLU A 42 -20.88 -31.51 1.15
N PRO A 43 -20.87 -30.20 0.76
CA PRO A 43 -20.40 -29.16 1.63
C PRO A 43 -21.41 -28.88 2.75
N SER A 44 -20.96 -28.88 3.99
CA SER A 44 -21.69 -28.28 5.09
C SER A 44 -21.25 -26.83 5.29
N TYR A 45 -22.16 -25.95 5.68
CA TYR A 45 -21.86 -24.55 5.95
C TYR A 45 -22.59 -24.07 7.19
N ILE A 46 -22.05 -23.04 7.81
CA ILE A 46 -22.72 -22.29 8.85
C ILE A 46 -22.84 -20.82 8.43
N GLU A 47 -23.96 -20.22 8.73
CA GLU A 47 -24.11 -18.77 8.61
C GLU A 47 -23.42 -18.09 9.78
N VAL A 48 -22.70 -17.04 9.51
CA VAL A 48 -21.99 -16.26 10.52
C VAL A 48 -22.45 -14.82 10.49
N GLU A 49 -22.57 -14.24 11.67
CA GLU A 49 -22.78 -12.81 11.83
C GLU A 49 -21.41 -12.12 11.91
N ILE A 50 -21.25 -11.05 11.13
CA ILE A 50 -20.05 -10.21 11.21
C ILE A 50 -20.29 -9.19 12.32
N PRO A 51 -19.33 -9.00 13.26
CA PRO A 51 -19.46 -8.01 14.32
C PRO A 51 -19.78 -6.61 13.78
N GLU A 52 -20.64 -5.89 14.48
CA GLU A 52 -21.02 -4.53 14.12
C GLU A 52 -19.76 -3.64 13.93
N GLY A 53 -19.72 -2.91 12.84
CA GLY A 53 -18.59 -2.05 12.47
C GLY A 53 -17.39 -2.78 11.84
N MET A 54 -17.47 -4.10 11.64
CA MET A 54 -16.44 -4.87 10.94
C MET A 54 -16.83 -5.08 9.47
N ASP A 55 -15.90 -4.80 8.57
CA ASP A 55 -16.08 -5.11 7.14
C ASP A 55 -15.89 -6.62 6.86
N VAL A 56 -16.59 -7.14 5.85
CA VAL A 56 -16.50 -8.55 5.42
C VAL A 56 -15.06 -8.98 5.14
N LEU A 57 -14.28 -8.13 4.49
CA LEU A 57 -12.87 -8.44 4.18
C LEU A 57 -12.01 -8.47 5.45
N GLN A 58 -12.30 -7.61 6.44
CA GLN A 58 -11.66 -7.66 7.75
C GLN A 58 -11.95 -8.99 8.44
N TYR A 59 -13.21 -9.46 8.41
CA TYR A 59 -13.60 -10.76 8.96
C TYR A 59 -12.84 -11.91 8.28
N ILE A 60 -12.80 -11.93 6.95
CA ILE A 60 -12.05 -12.92 6.16
C ILE A 60 -10.56 -12.92 6.55
N ALA A 61 -9.95 -11.75 6.69
CA ALA A 61 -8.54 -11.63 7.07
C ALA A 61 -8.26 -12.18 8.48
N LEU A 62 -9.19 -11.98 9.42
CA LEU A 62 -9.07 -12.51 10.79
C LEU A 62 -9.24 -14.03 10.85
N ARG A 63 -10.09 -14.60 10.00
CA ARG A 63 -10.36 -16.05 9.95
C ARG A 63 -9.28 -16.83 9.22
N ASN A 64 -8.44 -16.18 8.43
CA ASN A 64 -7.39 -16.80 7.62
C ASN A 64 -6.20 -17.25 8.49
N ASN A 65 -6.42 -18.17 9.41
CA ASN A 65 -5.47 -18.61 10.44
C ASN A 65 -4.44 -19.62 9.94
N GLY A 66 -4.67 -20.30 8.81
CA GLY A 66 -3.80 -21.35 8.29
C GLY A 66 -2.47 -20.84 7.76
N LYS A 67 -2.45 -19.62 7.19
CA LYS A 67 -1.25 -18.90 6.74
C LYS A 67 -1.44 -17.43 7.07
N PRO A 68 -0.87 -16.94 8.17
CA PRO A 68 -1.07 -15.55 8.57
C PRO A 68 -0.60 -14.60 7.48
N TRP A 69 -1.46 -13.66 7.14
CA TRP A 69 -1.19 -12.64 6.14
C TRP A 69 0.03 -11.82 6.52
N LYS A 70 0.93 -11.67 5.57
CA LYS A 70 2.05 -10.74 5.65
C LYS A 70 1.56 -9.31 5.43
N ASN A 71 2.42 -8.33 5.66
CA ASN A 71 2.08 -6.93 5.42
C ASN A 71 1.66 -6.68 3.96
N ASP A 72 2.32 -7.33 3.00
CA ASP A 72 2.00 -7.16 1.58
C ASP A 72 0.64 -7.76 1.22
N ASP A 73 0.20 -8.83 1.88
CA ASP A 73 -1.14 -9.40 1.67
C ASP A 73 -2.22 -8.40 2.13
N PHE A 74 -2.01 -7.73 3.28
CA PHE A 74 -2.90 -6.66 3.73
C PHE A 74 -2.91 -5.48 2.77
N TYR A 75 -1.74 -5.08 2.25
CA TYR A 75 -1.71 -3.98 1.28
C TYR A 75 -2.38 -4.30 -0.04
N ASN A 76 -2.27 -5.56 -0.49
CA ASN A 76 -2.87 -6.02 -1.73
C ASN A 76 -4.37 -6.31 -1.56
N SER A 77 -4.84 -6.49 -0.33
CA SER A 77 -6.26 -6.60 -0.04
C SER A 77 -6.91 -5.22 -0.15
N LYS A 78 -8.17 -5.19 -0.55
CA LYS A 78 -8.99 -3.97 -0.55
C LYS A 78 -9.70 -3.75 0.78
N ILE A 79 -9.11 -4.24 1.88
CA ILE A 79 -9.69 -4.08 3.21
C ILE A 79 -9.65 -2.60 3.58
N PRO A 80 -10.81 -1.97 3.84
CA PRO A 80 -10.86 -0.58 4.26
C PRO A 80 -10.27 -0.41 5.66
N THR A 81 -9.79 0.80 5.95
CA THR A 81 -9.17 1.16 7.22
C THR A 81 -10.10 1.93 8.14
N ASN A 82 -11.34 2.20 7.71
CA ASN A 82 -12.29 3.11 8.34
C ASN A 82 -11.77 4.56 8.47
N ASP A 83 -10.79 4.92 7.65
CA ASP A 83 -10.27 6.28 7.49
C ASP A 83 -10.18 6.60 6.00
N GLU A 84 -10.99 7.58 5.55
CA GLU A 84 -11.14 7.90 4.12
C GLU A 84 -9.81 8.30 3.45
N HIS A 85 -8.93 8.99 4.19
CA HIS A 85 -7.66 9.44 3.66
C HIS A 85 -6.67 8.28 3.50
N THR A 86 -6.70 7.34 4.43
CA THR A 86 -5.88 6.11 4.35
C THR A 86 -6.36 5.21 3.22
N ASP A 87 -7.67 5.07 3.07
CA ASP A 87 -8.27 4.29 1.98
C ASP A 87 -8.00 4.93 0.61
N HIS A 88 -7.97 6.26 0.53
CA HIS A 88 -7.51 6.98 -0.66
C HIS A 88 -6.06 6.61 -1.03
N ILE A 89 -5.13 6.59 -0.06
CA ILE A 89 -3.75 6.16 -0.30
C ILE A 89 -3.69 4.73 -0.84
N LEU A 90 -4.46 3.82 -0.23
CA LEU A 90 -4.49 2.42 -0.65
C LEU A 90 -5.03 2.25 -2.08
N SER A 91 -5.99 3.07 -2.50
CA SER A 91 -6.55 3.03 -3.86
C SER A 91 -5.50 3.32 -4.95
N LYS A 92 -4.44 4.06 -4.62
CA LYS A 92 -3.36 4.40 -5.57
C LYS A 92 -2.37 3.26 -5.84
N ARG A 93 -2.44 2.16 -5.10
CA ARG A 93 -1.55 1.01 -5.31
C ARG A 93 -1.77 0.25 -6.61
N GLU A 94 -2.94 0.34 -7.18
CA GLU A 94 -3.25 -0.32 -8.46
C GLU A 94 -2.47 0.25 -9.65
N GLU A 95 -1.76 1.35 -9.41
CA GLU A 95 -0.87 1.99 -10.37
C GLU A 95 0.58 1.43 -10.22
N LYS A 96 1.59 2.14 -10.69
CA LYS A 96 3.00 1.73 -10.57
C LYS A 96 3.65 2.01 -9.20
N PHE A 97 2.87 2.43 -8.22
CA PHE A 97 3.40 2.88 -6.93
C PHE A 97 3.49 1.76 -5.91
N ILE A 98 4.62 1.71 -5.20
CA ILE A 98 4.76 0.86 -4.01
C ILE A 98 4.22 1.60 -2.78
N THR A 99 3.69 0.83 -1.83
CA THR A 99 3.10 1.39 -0.60
C THR A 99 4.04 2.31 0.16
N ALA A 100 5.33 1.99 0.23
CA ALA A 100 6.31 2.81 0.93
C ALA A 100 6.50 4.20 0.30
N PHE A 101 6.38 4.34 -1.02
CA PHE A 101 6.39 5.62 -1.71
C PHE A 101 5.12 6.41 -1.36
N LEU A 102 3.96 5.80 -1.55
CA LEU A 102 2.66 6.42 -1.27
C LEU A 102 2.59 6.94 0.17
N MET A 103 2.92 6.09 1.15
CA MET A 103 2.92 6.50 2.55
C MET A 103 3.82 7.69 2.87
N ASN A 104 4.84 7.95 2.08
CA ASN A 104 5.71 9.11 2.27
C ASN A 104 5.17 10.37 1.59
N VAL A 105 4.56 10.27 0.42
CA VAL A 105 4.09 11.47 -0.31
C VAL A 105 2.73 11.96 0.17
N TYR A 106 1.90 11.09 0.75
CA TYR A 106 0.58 11.46 1.28
C TYR A 106 0.59 11.83 2.76
N THR A 107 1.53 11.29 3.58
CA THR A 107 1.53 11.53 5.02
C THR A 107 2.48 12.64 5.42
N PHE A 108 1.95 13.63 6.11
CA PHE A 108 2.69 14.76 6.66
C PHE A 108 2.79 14.64 8.19
N GLY A 109 3.29 15.68 8.85
CA GLY A 109 3.60 15.60 10.28
C GLY A 109 5.06 15.21 10.52
N THR A 110 5.38 14.68 11.70
CA THR A 110 6.75 14.30 12.08
C THR A 110 7.10 12.86 11.76
N SER A 111 6.12 12.09 11.30
CA SER A 111 6.27 10.67 10.97
C SER A 111 5.46 10.34 9.71
N SER A 112 5.83 9.28 9.01
CA SER A 112 5.04 8.70 7.92
C SER A 112 4.38 7.41 8.41
N LEU A 113 3.26 7.04 7.80
CA LEU A 113 2.62 5.76 8.06
C LEU A 113 3.60 4.62 7.68
N THR A 114 3.75 3.67 8.57
CA THR A 114 4.56 2.48 8.32
C THR A 114 3.68 1.31 7.86
N PRO A 115 4.26 0.31 7.17
CA PRO A 115 3.56 -0.91 6.84
C PRO A 115 2.84 -1.58 8.02
N LYS A 116 3.50 -1.65 9.16
CA LYS A 116 2.93 -2.23 10.38
C LYS A 116 1.71 -1.45 10.90
N GLN A 117 1.76 -0.13 10.82
CA GLN A 117 0.65 0.74 11.24
C GLN A 117 -0.53 0.59 10.27
N MET A 118 -0.28 0.57 8.96
CA MET A 118 -1.30 0.32 7.96
C MET A 118 -2.02 -1.02 8.19
N LYS A 119 -1.24 -2.09 8.42
CA LYS A 119 -1.82 -3.39 8.76
C LYS A 119 -2.72 -3.31 10.00
N ALA A 120 -2.30 -2.60 11.05
CA ALA A 120 -3.08 -2.44 12.26
C ALA A 120 -4.40 -1.68 12.05
N LEU A 121 -4.39 -0.67 11.13
CA LEU A 121 -5.61 0.03 10.69
C LEU A 121 -6.54 -0.92 9.94
N GLN A 122 -6.05 -1.65 8.96
CA GLN A 122 -6.85 -2.61 8.18
C GLN A 122 -7.39 -3.77 9.03
N GLN A 123 -6.73 -4.13 10.12
CA GLN A 123 -7.21 -5.13 11.07
C GLN A 123 -8.20 -4.56 12.11
N GLY A 124 -8.44 -3.26 12.11
CA GLY A 124 -9.29 -2.60 13.10
C GLY A 124 -8.71 -2.52 14.52
N TYR A 125 -7.42 -2.88 14.70
CA TYR A 125 -6.76 -2.80 16.01
C TYR A 125 -6.37 -1.38 16.40
N LYS A 126 -6.30 -0.48 15.42
CA LYS A 126 -5.91 0.91 15.56
C LYS A 126 -6.79 1.80 14.69
N THR A 127 -6.91 3.05 15.09
CA THR A 127 -7.50 4.13 14.31
C THR A 127 -6.44 5.20 14.01
N MET A 128 -6.73 6.16 13.14
CA MET A 128 -5.79 7.24 12.85
C MET A 128 -5.52 8.12 14.08
N ASP A 129 -6.45 8.21 15.02
CA ASP A 129 -6.28 8.93 16.29
C ASP A 129 -5.16 8.36 17.18
N ASP A 130 -4.82 7.08 17.02
CA ASP A 130 -3.68 6.46 17.70
C ASP A 130 -2.32 6.97 17.19
N PHE A 131 -2.27 7.63 16.03
CA PHE A 131 -1.06 8.04 15.34
C PHE A 131 -0.87 9.56 15.28
N LYS A 132 -0.91 10.23 16.44
CA LYS A 132 -0.84 11.70 16.60
C LYS A 132 0.30 12.42 15.87
N ARG A 133 1.35 11.69 15.45
CA ARG A 133 2.49 12.26 14.71
C ARG A 133 2.32 12.24 13.21
N ILE A 134 1.26 11.60 12.72
CA ILE A 134 0.94 11.47 11.30
C ILE A 134 -0.19 12.44 11.01
N GLN A 135 -0.06 13.19 9.93
CA GLN A 135 -1.09 14.11 9.47
C GLN A 135 -1.57 13.64 8.09
N LEU A 136 -2.85 13.35 8.04
CA LEU A 136 -3.60 13.10 6.82
C LEU A 136 -4.75 14.09 6.76
N SER A 137 -5.03 14.58 5.57
CA SER A 137 -6.10 15.55 5.33
C SER A 137 -6.33 15.70 3.83
N LYS A 138 -7.40 16.35 3.42
CA LYS A 138 -7.64 16.68 2.02
C LYS A 138 -6.50 17.48 1.39
N ALA A 139 -5.86 18.36 2.15
CA ALA A 139 -4.70 19.12 1.66
C ALA A 139 -3.51 18.21 1.38
N THR A 140 -3.21 17.24 2.25
CA THR A 140 -2.12 16.28 2.01
C THR A 140 -2.43 15.31 0.88
N GLU A 141 -3.69 14.94 0.67
CA GLU A 141 -4.12 14.18 -0.51
C GLU A 141 -3.85 14.93 -1.80
N THR A 142 -4.23 16.21 -1.86
CA THR A 142 -4.02 17.04 -3.05
C THR A 142 -2.54 17.08 -3.46
N ILE A 143 -1.65 17.21 -2.48
CA ILE A 143 -0.19 17.22 -2.72
C ILE A 143 0.27 15.82 -3.19
N GLY A 144 -0.17 14.77 -2.53
CA GLY A 144 0.15 13.39 -2.89
C GLY A 144 -0.35 13.04 -4.30
N ASP A 145 -1.58 13.41 -4.63
CA ASP A 145 -2.18 13.20 -5.95
C ASP A 145 -1.39 13.91 -7.05
N ALA A 146 -1.00 15.17 -6.84
CA ALA A 146 -0.20 15.91 -7.82
C ALA A 146 1.17 15.25 -8.06
N ILE A 147 1.87 14.84 -7.00
CA ILE A 147 3.14 14.11 -7.11
C ILE A 147 2.94 12.78 -7.83
N CYS A 148 1.92 12.02 -7.47
CA CYS A 148 1.62 10.73 -8.10
C CYS A 148 1.26 10.90 -9.58
N GLN A 149 0.48 11.92 -9.95
CA GLN A 149 0.10 12.16 -11.35
C GLN A 149 1.34 12.38 -12.23
N ILE A 150 2.28 13.24 -11.79
CA ILE A 150 3.52 13.48 -12.52
C ILE A 150 4.35 12.20 -12.62
N CYS A 151 4.52 11.49 -11.50
CA CYS A 151 5.28 10.25 -11.46
C CYS A 151 4.65 9.14 -12.32
N LYS A 152 3.32 9.08 -12.40
CA LYS A 152 2.58 8.11 -13.21
C LYS A 152 2.88 8.25 -14.70
N GLU A 153 2.89 9.47 -15.18
CA GLU A 153 3.12 9.81 -16.58
C GLU A 153 4.61 9.86 -16.94
N HIS A 154 5.47 9.89 -15.94
CA HIS A 154 6.90 10.07 -16.13
C HIS A 154 7.54 8.85 -16.81
N PRO A 155 8.22 9.01 -17.97
CA PRO A 155 8.72 7.88 -18.75
C PRO A 155 9.91 7.15 -18.10
N PHE A 156 10.65 7.85 -17.24
CA PHE A 156 11.85 7.32 -16.58
C PHE A 156 11.59 6.80 -15.17
N LEU A 157 10.70 7.42 -14.38
CA LEU A 157 10.42 7.00 -13.01
C LEU A 157 9.58 5.72 -13.00
N THR A 158 10.26 4.59 -12.98
CA THR A 158 9.67 3.24 -12.90
C THR A 158 9.37 2.86 -11.45
N THR A 159 8.79 1.69 -11.23
CA THR A 159 8.52 1.17 -9.88
C THR A 159 9.78 1.09 -9.01
N ASP A 160 10.95 0.82 -9.60
CA ASP A 160 12.22 0.72 -8.88
C ASP A 160 12.73 2.09 -8.39
N GLU A 161 12.52 3.14 -9.18
CA GLU A 161 12.83 4.52 -8.79
C GLU A 161 11.84 5.07 -7.78
N LEU A 162 10.54 4.73 -7.91
CA LEU A 162 9.46 5.20 -7.04
C LEU A 162 9.43 4.44 -5.70
N ASN A 163 10.54 4.46 -5.00
CA ASN A 163 10.69 3.80 -3.69
C ASN A 163 10.39 4.75 -2.52
N GLY A 164 10.34 4.18 -1.31
CA GLY A 164 10.04 4.95 -0.09
C GLY A 164 11.07 6.04 0.23
N ARG A 165 12.33 5.90 -0.21
CA ARG A 165 13.37 6.91 -0.02
C ARG A 165 13.08 8.14 -0.86
N LEU A 166 12.83 7.97 -2.15
CA LEU A 166 12.47 9.09 -3.03
C LEU A 166 11.23 9.81 -2.50
N GLY A 167 10.17 9.09 -2.11
CA GLY A 167 8.96 9.70 -1.55
C GLY A 167 9.24 10.54 -0.29
N ALA A 168 10.06 10.01 0.64
CA ALA A 168 10.46 10.74 1.84
C ALA A 168 11.28 12.02 1.52
N ARG A 169 12.15 11.97 0.51
CA ARG A 169 12.98 13.09 0.11
C ARG A 169 12.20 14.16 -0.65
N LEU A 170 11.27 13.78 -1.49
CA LEU A 170 10.33 14.72 -2.14
C LEU A 170 9.50 15.47 -1.09
N LYS A 171 8.99 14.77 -0.07
CA LYS A 171 8.31 15.41 1.06
C LYS A 171 9.20 16.40 1.81
N ALA A 172 10.43 16.02 2.10
CA ALA A 172 11.40 16.89 2.77
C ALA A 172 11.73 18.12 1.92
N PHE A 173 11.97 17.92 0.63
CA PHE A 173 12.22 18.99 -0.34
C PHE A 173 11.06 19.97 -0.41
N TYR A 174 9.82 19.49 -0.52
CA TYR A 174 8.62 20.33 -0.45
C TYR A 174 8.59 21.20 0.80
N LYS A 175 8.84 20.62 2.00
CA LYS A 175 8.87 21.36 3.26
C LYS A 175 9.98 22.41 3.33
N ASN A 176 11.15 22.09 2.79
CA ASN A 176 12.32 22.98 2.83
C ASN A 176 12.22 24.14 1.82
N HIS A 177 11.30 24.05 0.87
CA HIS A 177 11.06 25.07 -0.15
C HIS A 177 9.70 25.75 -0.01
N ASP A 178 9.40 26.24 1.20
CA ASP A 178 8.21 27.02 1.54
C ASP A 178 6.87 26.33 1.26
N SER A 179 6.88 25.00 1.22
CA SER A 179 5.73 24.18 0.81
C SER A 179 5.21 24.54 -0.59
N ASP A 180 6.12 24.87 -1.48
CA ASP A 180 5.85 25.18 -2.87
C ASP A 180 5.85 23.92 -3.73
N LEU A 181 4.66 23.43 -4.08
CA LEU A 181 4.49 22.26 -4.92
C LEU A 181 5.08 22.46 -6.32
N SER A 182 5.08 23.69 -6.84
CA SER A 182 5.60 23.98 -8.19
C SER A 182 7.09 23.64 -8.34
N LYS A 183 7.87 23.77 -7.27
CA LYS A 183 9.28 23.38 -7.26
C LYS A 183 9.47 21.86 -7.32
N VAL A 184 8.59 21.13 -6.61
CA VAL A 184 8.58 19.65 -6.66
C VAL A 184 8.20 19.18 -8.07
N GLU A 185 7.19 19.79 -8.67
CA GLU A 185 6.76 19.52 -10.04
C GLU A 185 7.87 19.79 -11.05
N GLN A 186 8.55 20.94 -10.94
CA GLN A 186 9.68 21.29 -11.80
C GLN A 186 10.80 20.25 -11.72
N VAL A 187 11.18 19.83 -10.49
CA VAL A 187 12.20 18.80 -10.30
C VAL A 187 11.77 17.48 -10.91
N LEU A 188 10.57 17.00 -10.60
CA LEU A 188 10.07 15.73 -11.10
C LEU A 188 10.02 15.71 -12.63
N ASN A 189 9.48 16.75 -13.25
CA ASN A 189 9.38 16.85 -14.70
C ASN A 189 10.76 16.93 -15.39
N ALA A 190 11.78 17.43 -14.69
CA ALA A 190 13.13 17.55 -15.21
C ALA A 190 14.00 16.31 -14.98
N ILE A 191 13.58 15.36 -14.15
CA ILE A 191 14.31 14.11 -13.93
C ILE A 191 14.35 13.30 -15.24
N ASN A 192 15.56 12.93 -15.66
CA ASN A 192 15.80 12.06 -16.80
C ASN A 192 16.95 11.10 -16.48
N LYS A 193 17.24 10.17 -17.39
CA LYS A 193 18.30 9.18 -17.18
C LYS A 193 19.65 9.82 -16.88
N THR A 194 20.01 10.86 -17.61
CA THR A 194 21.33 11.53 -17.50
C THR A 194 21.52 12.18 -16.14
N ASN A 195 20.56 13.01 -15.69
CA ASN A 195 20.68 13.67 -14.39
C ASN A 195 20.45 12.71 -13.22
N TRP A 196 19.66 11.63 -13.42
CA TRP A 196 19.53 10.57 -12.45
C TRP A 196 20.87 9.87 -12.20
N GLU A 197 21.54 9.45 -13.24
CA GLU A 197 22.87 8.85 -13.14
C GLU A 197 23.89 9.81 -12.51
N LYS A 198 23.86 11.08 -12.90
CA LYS A 198 24.81 12.09 -12.43
C LYS A 198 24.62 12.49 -10.97
N TYR A 199 23.38 12.67 -10.51
CA TYR A 199 23.08 13.26 -9.21
C TYR A 199 22.47 12.30 -8.20
N PHE A 200 21.62 11.37 -8.63
CA PHE A 200 20.81 10.55 -7.73
C PHE A 200 21.39 9.18 -7.43
N ILE A 201 22.22 8.58 -8.29
CA ILE A 201 22.81 7.26 -8.03
C ILE A 201 23.66 7.30 -6.76
N ALA A 202 24.46 8.32 -6.58
CA ALA A 202 25.27 8.50 -5.39
C ALA A 202 24.41 8.67 -4.13
N ALA A 203 23.30 9.39 -4.22
CA ALA A 203 22.36 9.60 -3.12
C ALA A 203 21.61 8.33 -2.72
N LYS A 204 21.35 7.42 -3.67
CA LYS A 204 20.54 6.21 -3.48
C LYS A 204 21.17 5.19 -2.50
N GLY A 205 22.47 5.29 -2.22
CA GLY A 205 23.23 4.32 -1.42
C GLY A 205 23.87 4.83 -0.13
N HIS A 206 23.78 6.13 0.19
CA HIS A 206 24.51 6.73 1.30
C HIS A 206 23.70 6.89 2.60
N SER A 207 24.36 6.75 3.76
CA SER A 207 23.78 7.02 5.09
C SER A 207 23.41 8.49 5.30
N MET A 208 24.03 9.43 4.58
CA MET A 208 23.70 10.87 4.57
C MET A 208 22.74 11.28 3.46
N GLU A 209 21.92 10.39 3.08
CA GLU A 209 21.04 10.39 1.94
C GLU A 209 20.12 11.63 1.84
N ALA A 210 19.64 12.16 2.99
CA ALA A 210 18.77 13.32 2.97
C ALA A 210 19.41 14.53 2.29
N LYS A 211 20.68 14.83 2.66
CA LYS A 211 21.43 15.95 2.12
C LYS A 211 21.78 15.73 0.65
N ALA A 212 22.21 14.51 0.30
CA ALA A 212 22.55 14.17 -1.06
C ALA A 212 21.35 14.28 -2.01
N TYR A 213 20.16 13.88 -1.61
CA TYR A 213 18.94 14.09 -2.40
C TYR A 213 18.57 15.57 -2.53
N GLU A 214 18.68 16.35 -1.47
CA GLU A 214 18.45 17.81 -1.51
C GLU A 214 19.39 18.50 -2.50
N GLU A 215 20.67 18.16 -2.45
CA GLU A 215 21.68 18.66 -3.38
C GLU A 215 21.39 18.23 -4.83
N ALA A 216 20.94 16.99 -5.03
CA ALA A 216 20.56 16.49 -6.35
C ALA A 216 19.35 17.24 -6.92
N PHE A 217 18.30 17.47 -6.11
CA PHE A 217 17.13 18.25 -6.54
C PHE A 217 17.49 19.70 -6.87
N ASN A 218 18.32 20.34 -6.05
CA ASN A 218 18.79 21.70 -6.30
C ASN A 218 19.66 21.77 -7.57
N SER A 219 20.46 20.73 -7.86
CA SER A 219 21.26 20.65 -9.08
C SER A 219 20.39 20.54 -10.34
N VAL A 220 19.32 19.73 -10.27
CA VAL A 220 18.33 19.64 -11.36
C VAL A 220 17.66 20.99 -11.61
N LEU A 221 17.25 21.70 -10.53
CA LEU A 221 16.66 23.05 -10.66
C LEU A 221 17.65 24.09 -11.23
N ALA A 222 18.94 23.97 -10.91
CA ALA A 222 19.98 24.86 -11.44
C ALA A 222 20.19 24.63 -12.94
N ASP A 223 20.18 23.37 -13.39
CA ASP A 223 20.30 23.02 -14.81
C ASP A 223 19.15 23.57 -15.66
N LEU A 224 17.93 23.73 -15.08
CA LEU A 224 16.77 24.31 -15.77
C LEU A 224 16.88 25.82 -16.01
N LYS A 225 17.80 26.51 -15.33
CA LYS A 225 17.99 27.96 -15.45
C LYS A 225 19.08 28.35 -16.45
N GLN A 226 19.77 27.35 -16.99
CA GLN A 226 20.79 27.52 -18.02
C GLN A 226 20.21 27.29 -19.41
#